data_ffd562b9a5bab9481b2f6a2975e8cefe
#
_entry.id   ffd562b9a5bab9481b2f6a2975e8cefe
#
_cell.length_a   1.000
_cell.length_b   1.000
_cell.length_c   1.000
_cell.angle_alpha   90.00
_cell.angle_beta   90.00
_cell.angle_gamma   90.00
#
_symmetry.space_group_name_H-M   'P 1'
#
loop_
_entity.id
_entity.type
_entity.pdbx_description
1 polymer ?
#
loop_
_entity_poly.entity_id
_entity_poly.type
_entity_poly.pdbx_seq_one_letter_code
_entity_poly.pdbx_strand_id
1 'polypeptide(L)'
;MAAKSTKSSAPPAAAGRLDRMLGAHLAVGPGLVKAADRAAAVGAMGLQIFTGNPTGWARRAELPKELPEFRARMKEHGFGPLAVHAAYLANLAGPRPEVREKSIAMLQHELRVAPAYGASFINVHIGSHLGTGIEAGVKRVAEAVDQILEGVPATASDALLVLENSAGGGNGIGESIDELIAIHEAMGKRRIDMSRVGYCLDSAHLWGAGVEMSDLDELDRVIEEFDRKIGLEKLVMIHYNDSKAAHGSKLDRHQHIGGGEVGARGLAALISHPKLAHAAYYLETPGMEEGWDKLNVERTIQLAQGNLKLKPLPAEAPGVPKPAKKAVKPVAAAEKAAKSAKSAKAAKPAAKKARVAAKRSVKRR
;
A
#
# COMPACT_ATOMS: atom_id res chain seq x y z
N MET A 1 62.62 -6.03 1.30
CA MET A 1 61.35 -5.93 0.58
C MET A 1 60.26 -5.66 1.58
N ALA A 2 59.79 -4.43 1.65
CA ALA A 2 58.78 -4.02 2.63
C ALA A 2 57.37 -4.16 1.98
N ALA A 3 56.50 -4.94 2.61
CA ALA A 3 55.13 -5.14 2.18
C ALA A 3 54.30 -3.86 2.44
N LYS A 4 53.74 -3.26 1.40
CA LYS A 4 52.80 -2.15 1.50
C LYS A 4 51.47 -2.66 2.03
N SER A 5 51.13 -2.25 3.26
CA SER A 5 49.80 -2.39 3.84
C SER A 5 48.82 -1.50 3.10
N THR A 6 47.90 -2.08 2.35
CA THR A 6 46.73 -1.38 1.79
C THR A 6 45.72 -1.14 2.91
N LYS A 7 45.66 0.08 3.42
CA LYS A 7 44.59 0.53 4.28
C LYS A 7 43.27 0.51 3.47
N SER A 8 42.39 -0.42 3.77
CA SER A 8 40.99 -0.37 3.38
C SER A 8 40.37 0.86 4.02
N SER A 9 40.06 1.87 3.23
CA SER A 9 39.30 3.02 3.68
C SER A 9 37.83 2.60 3.80
N ALA A 10 37.34 2.45 5.03
CA ALA A 10 35.93 2.39 5.29
C ALA A 10 35.25 3.63 4.66
N PRO A 11 34.04 3.49 4.07
CA PRO A 11 33.31 4.64 3.55
C PRO A 11 33.04 5.63 4.68
N PRO A 12 33.00 6.95 4.38
CA PRO A 12 32.77 7.98 5.40
C PRO A 12 31.41 7.70 6.05
N ALA A 13 31.38 7.72 7.39
CA ALA A 13 30.17 7.63 8.18
C ALA A 13 29.19 8.72 7.67
N ALA A 14 28.09 8.30 7.04
CA ALA A 14 27.08 9.20 6.57
C ALA A 14 26.49 9.95 7.78
N ALA A 15 26.67 11.27 7.79
CA ALA A 15 26.01 12.14 8.74
C ALA A 15 24.50 11.91 8.62
N GLY A 16 23.85 11.41 9.71
CA GLY A 16 22.41 11.34 9.82
C GLY A 16 21.76 10.03 9.40
N ARG A 17 22.30 8.89 9.80
CA ARG A 17 21.55 7.62 9.63
C ARG A 17 20.36 7.61 10.58
N LEU A 18 19.18 7.41 10.02
CA LEU A 18 17.95 7.23 10.78
C LEU A 18 18.04 5.92 11.58
N ASP A 19 17.59 5.92 12.86
CA ASP A 19 17.51 4.71 13.68
C ASP A 19 16.31 3.81 13.28
N ARG A 20 15.66 4.13 12.16
CA ARG A 20 14.49 3.45 11.65
C ARG A 20 14.74 3.00 10.24
N MET A 21 14.15 1.85 9.88
CA MET A 21 14.22 1.35 8.51
C MET A 21 13.31 2.20 7.61
N LEU A 22 13.91 3.02 6.75
CA LEU A 22 13.20 3.84 5.78
C LEU A 22 13.42 3.29 4.38
N GLY A 23 12.37 2.74 3.78
CA GLY A 23 12.33 2.26 2.42
C GLY A 23 11.59 3.21 1.48
N ALA A 24 11.59 2.87 0.20
CA ALA A 24 10.83 3.56 -0.83
C ALA A 24 10.10 2.57 -1.71
N HIS A 25 8.90 2.91 -2.13
CA HIS A 25 8.17 2.16 -3.16
C HIS A 25 8.67 2.61 -4.53
N LEU A 26 9.29 1.69 -5.27
CA LEU A 26 9.89 2.01 -6.56
C LEU A 26 9.35 1.11 -7.67
N ALA A 27 9.22 1.68 -8.87
CA ALA A 27 8.85 0.93 -10.05
C ALA A 27 9.96 -0.04 -10.47
N VAL A 28 9.56 -1.23 -10.90
CA VAL A 28 10.47 -2.30 -11.39
C VAL A 28 10.48 -2.42 -12.91
N GLY A 29 9.87 -1.48 -13.62
CA GLY A 29 9.85 -1.45 -15.09
C GLY A 29 11.25 -1.55 -15.73
N PRO A 30 12.26 -0.83 -15.22
CA PRO A 30 13.64 -0.92 -15.71
C PRO A 30 14.38 -2.20 -15.30
N GLY A 31 13.84 -3.02 -14.40
CA GLY A 31 14.43 -4.22 -13.81
C GLY A 31 14.53 -4.15 -12.29
N LEU A 32 14.46 -5.31 -11.63
CA LEU A 32 14.52 -5.43 -10.17
C LEU A 32 15.88 -4.98 -9.61
N VAL A 33 16.98 -5.41 -10.24
CA VAL A 33 18.35 -5.02 -9.83
C VAL A 33 18.51 -3.50 -9.88
N LYS A 34 18.03 -2.87 -10.94
CA LYS A 34 18.07 -1.41 -11.07
C LYS A 34 17.19 -0.70 -10.05
N ALA A 35 16.06 -1.29 -9.66
CA ALA A 35 15.23 -0.75 -8.59
C ALA A 35 15.97 -0.77 -7.25
N ALA A 36 16.69 -1.86 -6.92
CA ALA A 36 17.51 -1.93 -5.72
C ALA A 36 18.64 -0.88 -5.73
N ASP A 37 19.37 -0.76 -6.85
CA ASP A 37 20.45 0.25 -6.99
C ASP A 37 19.89 1.68 -6.87
N ARG A 38 18.71 1.95 -7.43
CA ARG A 38 18.07 3.25 -7.31
C ARG A 38 17.64 3.55 -5.87
N ALA A 39 17.09 2.56 -5.17
CA ALA A 39 16.75 2.72 -3.76
C ALA A 39 17.98 3.10 -2.93
N ALA A 40 19.12 2.42 -3.14
CA ALA A 40 20.37 2.76 -2.49
C ALA A 40 20.87 4.18 -2.86
N ALA A 41 20.77 4.55 -4.13
CA ALA A 41 21.22 5.86 -4.62
C ALA A 41 20.39 7.03 -4.04
N VAL A 42 19.12 6.82 -3.70
CA VAL A 42 18.29 7.84 -3.04
C VAL A 42 18.42 7.84 -1.52
N GLY A 43 19.19 6.89 -0.95
CA GLY A 43 19.41 6.78 0.50
C GLY A 43 18.36 5.96 1.24
N ALA A 44 17.52 5.21 0.53
CA ALA A 44 16.58 4.28 1.14
C ALA A 44 17.32 3.06 1.73
N MET A 45 16.79 2.50 2.81
CA MET A 45 17.31 1.32 3.51
C MET A 45 16.44 0.08 3.29
N GLY A 46 15.44 0.16 2.43
CA GLY A 46 14.53 -0.92 2.08
C GLY A 46 13.76 -0.59 0.82
N LEU A 47 13.02 -1.55 0.32
CA LEU A 47 12.32 -1.45 -0.94
C LEU A 47 10.92 -2.04 -0.82
N GLN A 48 9.94 -1.34 -1.40
CA GLN A 48 8.62 -1.88 -1.70
C GLN A 48 8.43 -1.88 -3.22
N ILE A 49 7.81 -2.94 -3.74
CA ILE A 49 7.61 -3.12 -5.18
C ILE A 49 6.24 -3.71 -5.49
N PHE A 50 5.80 -3.57 -6.75
CA PHE A 50 4.82 -4.46 -7.34
C PHE A 50 5.54 -5.60 -8.07
N THR A 51 5.13 -6.85 -7.86
CA THR A 51 5.65 -8.01 -8.61
C THR A 51 5.03 -8.15 -10.00
N GLY A 52 3.89 -7.49 -10.22
CA GLY A 52 3.12 -7.50 -11.46
C GLY A 52 2.47 -6.16 -11.78
N ASN A 53 1.51 -6.17 -12.72
CA ASN A 53 0.75 -4.96 -13.03
C ASN A 53 -0.19 -4.60 -11.86
N PRO A 54 -0.06 -3.41 -11.22
CA PRO A 54 -0.89 -3.00 -10.09
C PRO A 54 -2.37 -2.79 -10.44
N THR A 55 -2.70 -2.67 -11.73
CA THR A 55 -4.09 -2.50 -12.21
C THR A 55 -4.61 -3.73 -12.96
N GLY A 56 -3.93 -4.86 -12.87
CA GLY A 56 -4.28 -6.09 -13.57
C GLY A 56 -4.37 -7.31 -12.65
N TRP A 57 -5.22 -8.27 -13.00
CA TRP A 57 -5.34 -9.56 -12.29
C TRP A 57 -4.29 -10.58 -12.71
N ALA A 58 -3.77 -10.45 -13.93
CA ALA A 58 -2.81 -11.40 -14.47
C ALA A 58 -1.51 -11.39 -13.66
N ARG A 59 -1.03 -12.57 -13.31
CA ARG A 59 0.26 -12.79 -12.65
C ARG A 59 1.19 -13.52 -13.61
N ARG A 60 2.49 -13.29 -13.46
CA ARG A 60 3.50 -13.94 -14.27
C ARG A 60 3.52 -15.44 -13.94
N ALA A 61 3.49 -16.27 -14.97
CA ALA A 61 3.65 -17.70 -14.80
C ALA A 61 5.09 -18.09 -14.43
N GLU A 62 6.08 -17.33 -14.92
CA GLU A 62 7.49 -17.55 -14.64
C GLU A 62 8.06 -16.42 -13.78
N LEU A 63 8.95 -16.80 -12.88
CA LEU A 63 9.67 -15.85 -12.04
C LEU A 63 10.72 -15.09 -12.88
N PRO A 64 10.99 -13.81 -12.57
CA PRO A 64 12.06 -13.06 -13.22
C PRO A 64 13.41 -13.74 -13.07
N LYS A 65 14.15 -13.85 -14.18
CA LYS A 65 15.49 -14.50 -14.19
C LYS A 65 16.51 -13.73 -13.35
N GLU A 66 16.29 -12.45 -13.11
CA GLU A 66 17.19 -11.56 -12.32
C GLU A 66 17.04 -11.70 -10.80
N LEU A 67 16.10 -12.52 -10.29
CA LEU A 67 15.89 -12.65 -8.84
C LEU A 67 17.13 -13.02 -8.03
N PRO A 68 18.00 -13.95 -8.47
CA PRO A 68 19.21 -14.25 -7.72
C PRO A 68 20.14 -13.03 -7.59
N GLU A 69 20.32 -12.26 -8.66
CA GLU A 69 21.11 -11.03 -8.66
C GLU A 69 20.45 -9.94 -7.83
N PHE A 70 19.14 -9.78 -7.97
CA PHE A 70 18.36 -8.85 -7.16
C PHE A 70 18.52 -9.09 -5.65
N ARG A 71 18.37 -10.35 -5.20
CA ARG A 71 18.57 -10.71 -3.79
C ARG A 71 19.99 -10.46 -3.31
N ALA A 72 20.99 -10.76 -4.16
CA ALA A 72 22.38 -10.46 -3.86
C ALA A 72 22.60 -8.96 -3.70
N ARG A 73 21.99 -8.14 -4.57
CA ARG A 73 22.07 -6.68 -4.52
C ARG A 73 21.36 -6.09 -3.29
N MET A 74 20.19 -6.60 -2.92
CA MET A 74 19.51 -6.23 -1.68
C MET A 74 20.40 -6.47 -0.45
N LYS A 75 21.06 -7.63 -0.42
CA LYS A 75 22.02 -7.97 0.66
C LYS A 75 23.26 -7.09 0.64
N GLU A 76 23.84 -6.80 -0.53
CA GLU A 76 24.99 -5.93 -0.70
C GLU A 76 24.73 -4.53 -0.17
N HIS A 77 23.56 -3.97 -0.45
CA HIS A 77 23.13 -2.67 0.07
C HIS A 77 22.75 -2.71 1.55
N GLY A 78 22.67 -3.89 2.17
CA GLY A 78 22.26 -4.04 3.57
C GLY A 78 20.82 -3.62 3.81
N PHE A 79 19.95 -3.84 2.83
CA PHE A 79 18.53 -3.46 2.93
C PHE A 79 17.79 -4.30 3.99
N GLY A 80 16.84 -3.63 4.64
CA GLY A 80 15.86 -4.24 5.52
C GLY A 80 14.82 -5.06 4.74
N PRO A 81 13.66 -5.36 5.36
CA PRO A 81 12.67 -6.20 4.71
C PRO A 81 12.21 -5.66 3.35
N LEU A 82 12.03 -6.57 2.39
CA LEU A 82 11.38 -6.27 1.13
C LEU A 82 9.86 -6.39 1.33
N ALA A 83 9.12 -5.37 0.95
CA ALA A 83 7.68 -5.40 0.86
C ALA A 83 7.22 -5.57 -0.60
N VAL A 84 6.18 -6.36 -0.79
CA VAL A 84 5.43 -6.45 -2.04
C VAL A 84 4.07 -5.84 -1.80
N HIS A 85 3.71 -4.82 -2.56
CA HIS A 85 2.36 -4.27 -2.55
C HIS A 85 1.48 -5.05 -3.53
N ALA A 86 0.34 -5.52 -3.08
CA ALA A 86 -0.63 -6.21 -3.92
C ALA A 86 -1.30 -5.22 -4.91
N ALA A 87 -1.87 -5.74 -6.00
CA ALA A 87 -2.56 -4.88 -6.97
C ALA A 87 -3.77 -4.17 -6.34
N TYR A 88 -4.02 -2.93 -6.75
CA TYR A 88 -5.12 -2.08 -6.29
C TYR A 88 -6.52 -2.64 -6.55
N LEU A 89 -6.63 -3.69 -7.37
CA LEU A 89 -7.90 -4.37 -7.67
C LEU A 89 -8.39 -5.26 -6.52
N ALA A 90 -7.54 -5.57 -5.54
CA ALA A 90 -7.90 -6.41 -4.40
C ALA A 90 -9.06 -5.80 -3.60
N ASN A 91 -10.03 -6.65 -3.26
CA ASN A 91 -11.12 -6.28 -2.38
C ASN A 91 -11.59 -7.51 -1.59
N LEU A 92 -11.11 -7.62 -0.37
CA LEU A 92 -11.44 -8.73 0.54
C LEU A 92 -12.80 -8.50 1.22
N ALA A 93 -13.21 -7.24 1.38
CA ALA A 93 -14.43 -6.82 2.06
C ALA A 93 -15.68 -6.84 1.16
N GLY A 94 -15.48 -6.90 -0.16
CA GLY A 94 -16.53 -6.71 -1.14
C GLY A 94 -17.56 -7.85 -1.21
N PRO A 95 -18.83 -7.54 -1.57
CA PRO A 95 -19.89 -8.52 -1.68
C PRO A 95 -19.84 -9.36 -2.96
N ARG A 96 -19.04 -8.98 -3.96
CA ARG A 96 -18.96 -9.70 -5.25
C ARG A 96 -18.00 -10.88 -5.13
N PRO A 97 -18.53 -12.14 -5.21
CA PRO A 97 -17.71 -13.35 -5.03
C PRO A 97 -16.53 -13.42 -6.01
N GLU A 98 -16.78 -13.12 -7.28
CA GLU A 98 -15.77 -13.21 -8.35
C GLU A 98 -14.58 -12.27 -8.15
N VAL A 99 -14.81 -11.09 -7.53
CA VAL A 99 -13.72 -10.15 -7.19
C VAL A 99 -12.95 -10.66 -5.99
N ARG A 100 -13.66 -11.16 -4.96
CA ARG A 100 -13.05 -11.70 -3.75
C ARG A 100 -12.20 -12.94 -4.05
N GLU A 101 -12.72 -13.87 -4.85
CA GLU A 101 -11.98 -15.06 -5.29
C GLU A 101 -10.69 -14.72 -6.05
N LYS A 102 -10.76 -13.74 -6.96
CA LYS A 102 -9.57 -13.24 -7.66
C LYS A 102 -8.58 -12.58 -6.71
N SER A 103 -9.07 -11.85 -5.70
CA SER A 103 -8.22 -11.22 -4.68
C SER A 103 -7.50 -12.26 -3.83
N ILE A 104 -8.22 -13.31 -3.40
CA ILE A 104 -7.67 -14.44 -2.66
C ILE A 104 -6.61 -15.17 -3.50
N ALA A 105 -6.92 -15.54 -4.72
CA ALA A 105 -6.00 -16.23 -5.61
C ALA A 105 -4.72 -15.42 -5.89
N MET A 106 -4.88 -14.11 -6.05
CA MET A 106 -3.77 -13.17 -6.23
C MET A 106 -2.85 -13.14 -5.00
N LEU A 107 -3.40 -12.98 -3.79
CA LEU A 107 -2.62 -12.91 -2.56
C LEU A 107 -1.96 -14.26 -2.23
N GLN A 108 -2.63 -15.36 -2.51
CA GLN A 108 -2.01 -16.70 -2.46
C GLN A 108 -0.83 -16.82 -3.41
N HIS A 109 -0.93 -16.26 -4.62
CA HIS A 109 0.20 -16.24 -5.55
C HIS A 109 1.35 -15.39 -5.01
N GLU A 110 1.09 -14.15 -4.54
CA GLU A 110 2.13 -13.28 -4.00
C GLU A 110 2.85 -13.93 -2.80
N LEU A 111 2.10 -14.54 -1.88
CA LEU A 111 2.69 -15.27 -0.75
C LEU A 111 3.56 -16.46 -1.21
N ARG A 112 3.11 -17.24 -2.22
CA ARG A 112 3.90 -18.39 -2.74
C ARG A 112 5.20 -17.97 -3.40
N VAL A 113 5.22 -16.81 -4.06
CA VAL A 113 6.42 -16.31 -4.76
C VAL A 113 7.31 -15.46 -3.86
N ALA A 114 6.81 -14.98 -2.72
CA ALA A 114 7.54 -14.14 -1.78
C ALA A 114 8.95 -14.67 -1.43
N PRO A 115 9.16 -15.97 -1.12
CA PRO A 115 10.49 -16.48 -0.80
C PRO A 115 11.49 -16.35 -1.96
N ALA A 116 11.02 -16.46 -3.21
CA ALA A 116 11.88 -16.29 -4.38
C ALA A 116 12.38 -14.84 -4.52
N TYR A 117 11.54 -13.86 -4.19
CA TYR A 117 11.91 -12.44 -4.12
C TYR A 117 12.73 -12.12 -2.85
N GLY A 118 12.62 -12.92 -1.80
CA GLY A 118 13.13 -12.61 -0.46
C GLY A 118 12.25 -11.55 0.23
N ALA A 119 10.95 -11.53 -0.09
CA ALA A 119 9.99 -10.60 0.49
C ALA A 119 9.54 -11.08 1.87
N SER A 120 9.49 -10.13 2.81
CA SER A 120 9.01 -10.34 4.18
C SER A 120 7.54 -9.97 4.34
N PHE A 121 7.02 -9.06 3.52
CA PHE A 121 5.68 -8.50 3.64
C PHE A 121 4.95 -8.54 2.31
N ILE A 122 3.69 -8.99 2.34
CA ILE A 122 2.73 -8.86 1.23
C ILE A 122 1.64 -7.93 1.72
N ASN A 123 1.76 -6.64 1.38
CA ASN A 123 0.84 -5.58 1.78
C ASN A 123 -0.37 -5.53 0.87
N VAL A 124 -1.56 -5.31 1.43
CA VAL A 124 -2.80 -5.19 0.67
C VAL A 124 -3.77 -4.20 1.29
N HIS A 125 -4.37 -3.33 0.47
CA HIS A 125 -5.57 -2.59 0.85
C HIS A 125 -6.70 -3.58 1.14
N ILE A 126 -7.36 -3.45 2.29
CA ILE A 126 -8.42 -4.39 2.73
C ILE A 126 -9.60 -4.38 1.75
N GLY A 127 -9.89 -3.21 1.17
CA GLY A 127 -10.95 -3.01 0.20
C GLY A 127 -12.19 -2.34 0.78
N SER A 128 -13.33 -2.49 0.12
CA SER A 128 -14.57 -1.77 0.39
C SER A 128 -15.76 -2.74 0.50
N HIS A 129 -16.62 -2.51 1.49
CA HIS A 129 -17.86 -3.27 1.66
C HIS A 129 -18.97 -2.88 0.66
N LEU A 130 -18.76 -1.86 -0.18
CA LEU A 130 -19.63 -1.41 -1.27
C LEU A 130 -21.10 -1.21 -0.83
N GLY A 131 -21.30 -0.65 0.37
CA GLY A 131 -22.64 -0.34 0.92
C GLY A 131 -23.32 -1.51 1.65
N THR A 132 -22.68 -2.67 1.81
CA THR A 132 -23.29 -3.81 2.55
C THR A 132 -23.10 -3.74 4.07
N GLY A 133 -22.40 -2.72 4.56
CA GLY A 133 -22.13 -2.48 5.97
C GLY A 133 -20.80 -3.05 6.45
N ILE A 134 -20.27 -2.43 7.51
CA ILE A 134 -18.96 -2.73 8.09
C ILE A 134 -18.92 -4.17 8.63
N GLU A 135 -19.92 -4.59 9.40
CA GLU A 135 -19.98 -5.94 9.98
C GLU A 135 -19.89 -7.05 8.92
N ALA A 136 -20.64 -6.90 7.82
CA ALA A 136 -20.58 -7.83 6.71
C ALA A 136 -19.23 -7.78 5.96
N GLY A 137 -18.60 -6.60 5.90
CA GLY A 137 -17.26 -6.42 5.37
C GLY A 137 -16.21 -7.12 6.22
N VAL A 138 -16.20 -6.88 7.53
CA VAL A 138 -15.31 -7.53 8.52
C VAL A 138 -15.38 -9.04 8.42
N LYS A 139 -16.60 -9.60 8.37
CA LYS A 139 -16.80 -11.05 8.22
C LYS A 139 -16.12 -11.57 6.96
N ARG A 140 -16.34 -10.89 5.80
CA ARG A 140 -15.75 -11.31 4.52
C ARG A 140 -14.22 -11.19 4.50
N VAL A 141 -13.65 -10.16 5.15
CA VAL A 141 -12.19 -10.03 5.29
C VAL A 141 -11.63 -11.22 6.06
N ALA A 142 -12.22 -11.57 7.22
CA ALA A 142 -11.76 -12.70 8.00
C ALA A 142 -11.89 -14.03 7.23
N GLU A 143 -12.98 -14.23 6.47
CA GLU A 143 -13.15 -15.39 5.59
C GLU A 143 -12.11 -15.45 4.47
N ALA A 144 -11.79 -14.30 3.87
CA ALA A 144 -10.82 -14.23 2.81
C ALA A 144 -9.39 -14.49 3.31
N VAL A 145 -9.01 -13.91 4.46
CA VAL A 145 -7.70 -14.15 5.08
C VAL A 145 -7.52 -15.62 5.45
N ASP A 146 -8.55 -16.26 6.01
CA ASP A 146 -8.59 -17.68 6.31
C ASP A 146 -8.25 -18.52 5.07
N GLN A 147 -8.99 -18.30 3.98
CA GLN A 147 -8.78 -19.01 2.71
C GLN A 147 -7.40 -18.71 2.09
N ILE A 148 -6.89 -17.49 2.23
CA ILE A 148 -5.55 -17.13 1.73
C ILE A 148 -4.49 -17.94 2.46
N LEU A 149 -4.54 -18.00 3.78
CA LEU A 149 -3.53 -18.67 4.60
C LEU A 149 -3.65 -20.19 4.55
N GLU A 150 -4.87 -20.74 4.46
CA GLU A 150 -5.09 -22.18 4.20
C GLU A 150 -4.49 -22.61 2.86
N GLY A 151 -4.64 -21.80 1.82
CA GLY A 151 -4.12 -22.08 0.49
C GLY A 151 -2.60 -21.96 0.34
N VAL A 152 -1.92 -21.37 1.34
CA VAL A 152 -0.45 -21.20 1.36
C VAL A 152 0.06 -21.64 2.73
N PRO A 153 0.49 -22.89 2.90
CA PRO A 153 0.99 -23.35 4.19
C PRO A 153 2.25 -22.60 4.65
N ALA A 154 2.45 -22.47 5.95
CA ALA A 154 3.60 -21.77 6.55
C ALA A 154 4.97 -22.31 6.05
N THR A 155 5.04 -23.58 5.67
CA THR A 155 6.23 -24.19 5.08
C THR A 155 6.55 -23.67 3.67
N ALA A 156 5.59 -23.04 2.99
CA ALA A 156 5.75 -22.51 1.64
C ALA A 156 6.17 -21.03 1.64
N SER A 157 5.87 -20.28 2.70
CA SER A 157 6.22 -18.87 2.83
C SER A 157 6.21 -18.43 4.29
N ASP A 158 7.25 -17.71 4.68
CA ASP A 158 7.39 -17.00 5.96
C ASP A 158 6.98 -15.52 5.87
N ALA A 159 6.63 -15.04 4.67
CA ALA A 159 6.16 -13.68 4.49
C ALA A 159 4.80 -13.46 5.17
N LEU A 160 4.65 -12.30 5.81
CA LEU A 160 3.41 -11.89 6.43
C LEU A 160 2.42 -11.35 5.39
N LEU A 161 1.15 -11.72 5.53
CA LEU A 161 0.06 -10.99 4.90
C LEU A 161 -0.21 -9.73 5.73
N VAL A 162 0.00 -8.56 5.14
CA VAL A 162 -0.10 -7.27 5.83
C VAL A 162 -1.36 -6.55 5.38
N LEU A 163 -2.25 -6.27 6.33
CA LEU A 163 -3.51 -5.55 6.10
C LEU A 163 -3.29 -4.06 6.35
N GLU A 164 -3.57 -3.24 5.35
CA GLU A 164 -3.38 -1.80 5.39
C GLU A 164 -4.68 -1.09 5.77
N ASN A 165 -4.60 -0.07 6.66
CA ASN A 165 -5.73 0.80 6.96
C ASN A 165 -6.19 1.56 5.71
N SER A 166 -7.36 2.16 5.77
CA SER A 166 -8.01 2.87 4.67
C SER A 166 -8.31 4.32 5.05
N ALA A 167 -8.29 5.22 4.08
CA ALA A 167 -8.82 6.57 4.25
C ALA A 167 -10.37 6.63 4.37
N GLY A 168 -11.08 5.50 4.16
CA GLY A 168 -12.53 5.39 4.29
C GLY A 168 -13.33 5.73 3.03
N GLY A 169 -12.71 6.22 1.97
CA GLY A 169 -13.38 6.57 0.73
C GLY A 169 -14.10 5.38 0.06
N GLY A 170 -15.25 5.63 -0.55
CA GLY A 170 -16.00 4.58 -1.29
C GLY A 170 -16.49 3.42 -0.44
N ASN A 171 -16.76 3.63 0.84
CA ASN A 171 -17.08 2.60 1.85
C ASN A 171 -15.89 1.64 2.08
N GLY A 172 -14.66 2.15 2.05
CA GLY A 172 -13.45 1.43 2.46
C GLY A 172 -13.59 0.94 3.90
N ILE A 173 -12.99 -0.21 4.19
CA ILE A 173 -12.97 -0.79 5.53
C ILE A 173 -11.56 -0.73 6.12
N GLY A 174 -11.45 -0.63 7.46
CA GLY A 174 -10.19 -0.34 8.14
C GLY A 174 -9.90 1.16 8.19
N GLU A 175 -10.94 2.00 8.12
CA GLU A 175 -10.84 3.47 8.25
C GLU A 175 -10.40 3.86 9.66
N SER A 176 -11.01 3.28 10.67
CA SER A 176 -10.68 3.52 12.07
C SER A 176 -9.89 2.36 12.69
N ILE A 177 -9.23 2.64 13.81
CA ILE A 177 -8.59 1.57 14.62
C ILE A 177 -9.63 0.56 15.11
N ASP A 178 -10.85 1.01 15.45
CA ASP A 178 -11.94 0.10 15.85
C ASP A 178 -12.30 -0.89 14.75
N GLU A 179 -12.29 -0.48 13.49
CA GLU A 179 -12.53 -1.39 12.37
C GLU A 179 -11.38 -2.40 12.18
N LEU A 180 -10.13 -1.99 12.36
CA LEU A 180 -8.99 -2.90 12.37
C LEU A 180 -9.07 -3.90 13.53
N ILE A 181 -9.47 -3.43 14.72
CA ILE A 181 -9.72 -4.28 15.89
C ILE A 181 -10.82 -5.29 15.57
N ALA A 182 -11.94 -4.86 15.00
CA ALA A 182 -13.04 -5.76 14.64
C ALA A 182 -12.60 -6.84 13.63
N ILE A 183 -11.76 -6.48 12.66
CA ILE A 183 -11.15 -7.43 11.71
C ILE A 183 -10.25 -8.41 12.46
N HIS A 184 -9.38 -7.91 13.33
CA HIS A 184 -8.47 -8.73 14.14
C HIS A 184 -9.22 -9.76 15.00
N GLU A 185 -10.24 -9.31 15.71
CA GLU A 185 -11.09 -10.18 16.53
C GLU A 185 -11.86 -11.22 15.69
N ALA A 186 -12.38 -10.81 14.53
CA ALA A 186 -13.08 -11.73 13.64
C ALA A 186 -12.16 -12.84 13.11
N MET A 187 -10.90 -12.50 12.78
CA MET A 187 -9.88 -13.48 12.41
C MET A 187 -9.53 -14.41 13.58
N GLY A 188 -9.37 -13.88 14.79
CA GLY A 188 -9.10 -14.67 16.00
C GLY A 188 -10.21 -15.69 16.31
N LYS A 189 -11.49 -15.30 16.12
CA LYS A 189 -12.65 -16.20 16.27
C LYS A 189 -12.64 -17.36 15.27
N ARG A 190 -12.04 -17.18 14.10
CA ARG A 190 -11.87 -18.22 13.08
C ARG A 190 -10.65 -19.11 13.31
N ARG A 191 -9.84 -18.85 14.34
CA ARG A 191 -8.60 -19.56 14.66
C ARG A 191 -7.55 -19.48 13.56
N ILE A 192 -7.53 -18.36 12.84
CA ILE A 192 -6.48 -18.05 11.85
C ILE A 192 -5.13 -17.99 12.57
N ASP A 193 -4.09 -18.48 11.90
CA ASP A 193 -2.72 -18.32 12.41
C ASP A 193 -2.30 -16.86 12.34
N MET A 194 -2.57 -16.13 13.43
CA MET A 194 -2.28 -14.71 13.55
C MET A 194 -0.78 -14.38 13.53
N SER A 195 0.10 -15.38 13.68
CA SER A 195 1.55 -15.16 13.52
C SER A 195 1.94 -14.79 12.09
N ARG A 196 1.08 -15.12 11.12
CA ARG A 196 1.26 -14.86 9.69
C ARG A 196 0.57 -13.58 9.19
N VAL A 197 -0.07 -12.82 10.08
CA VAL A 197 -0.77 -11.58 9.77
C VAL A 197 -0.08 -10.41 10.44
N GLY A 198 0.18 -9.37 9.67
CA GLY A 198 0.64 -8.07 10.14
C GLY A 198 -0.29 -6.95 9.70
N TYR A 199 0.02 -5.74 10.14
CA TYR A 199 -0.70 -4.53 9.78
C TYR A 199 0.25 -3.47 9.25
N CYS A 200 -0.29 -2.63 8.37
CA CYS A 200 0.33 -1.40 7.90
C CYS A 200 -0.58 -0.21 8.27
N LEU A 201 0.00 0.85 8.80
CA LEU A 201 -0.67 2.14 8.94
C LEU A 201 -0.10 3.11 7.91
N ASP A 202 -0.93 3.57 6.99
CA ASP A 202 -0.62 4.65 6.08
C ASP A 202 -1.01 5.99 6.72
N SER A 203 -0.05 6.93 6.78
CA SER A 203 -0.24 8.24 7.39
C SER A 203 -1.19 9.14 6.61
N ALA A 204 -1.22 9.04 5.28
CA ALA A 204 -2.20 9.78 4.48
C ALA A 204 -3.61 9.21 4.64
N HIS A 205 -3.73 7.89 4.87
CA HIS A 205 -5.00 7.25 5.18
C HIS A 205 -5.51 7.64 6.58
N LEU A 206 -4.65 7.64 7.60
CA LEU A 206 -5.01 8.12 8.94
C LEU A 206 -5.52 9.57 8.89
N TRP A 207 -4.81 10.45 8.16
CA TRP A 207 -5.22 11.82 7.92
C TRP A 207 -6.58 11.92 7.21
N GLY A 208 -6.75 11.15 6.15
CA GLY A 208 -8.02 11.06 5.40
C GLY A 208 -9.17 10.56 6.25
N ALA A 209 -8.92 9.66 7.20
CA ALA A 209 -9.86 9.14 8.18
C ALA A 209 -10.15 10.11 9.34
N GLY A 210 -9.39 11.19 9.47
CA GLY A 210 -9.63 12.24 10.46
C GLY A 210 -8.74 12.18 11.70
N VAL A 211 -7.61 11.49 11.65
CA VAL A 211 -6.60 11.49 12.73
C VAL A 211 -5.68 12.70 12.57
N GLU A 212 -5.67 13.59 13.55
CA GLU A 212 -4.80 14.77 13.59
C GLU A 212 -3.44 14.40 14.20
N MET A 213 -2.51 13.96 13.34
CA MET A 213 -1.20 13.48 13.80
C MET A 213 -0.29 14.57 14.41
N SER A 214 -0.58 15.84 14.22
CA SER A 214 0.13 16.93 14.89
C SER A 214 -0.34 17.19 16.31
N ASP A 215 -1.48 16.62 16.70
CA ASP A 215 -1.95 16.49 18.08
C ASP A 215 -1.34 15.19 18.67
N LEU A 216 -0.35 15.36 19.54
CA LEU A 216 0.39 14.25 20.13
C LEU A 216 -0.50 13.34 21.00
N ASP A 217 -1.47 13.91 21.70
CA ASP A 217 -2.39 13.16 22.56
C ASP A 217 -3.33 12.29 21.71
N GLU A 218 -3.72 12.78 20.52
CA GLU A 218 -4.52 11.99 19.59
C GLU A 218 -3.71 10.87 18.94
N LEU A 219 -2.49 11.16 18.50
CA LEU A 219 -1.59 10.15 17.94
C LEU A 219 -1.27 9.06 18.96
N ASP A 220 -0.92 9.45 20.20
CA ASP A 220 -0.65 8.51 21.29
C ASP A 220 -1.86 7.61 21.57
N ARG A 221 -3.07 8.18 21.62
CA ARG A 221 -4.31 7.43 21.83
C ARG A 221 -4.54 6.38 20.74
N VAL A 222 -4.35 6.74 19.48
CA VAL A 222 -4.46 5.80 18.33
C VAL A 222 -3.48 4.64 18.45
N ILE A 223 -2.22 4.95 18.78
CA ILE A 223 -1.16 3.95 18.91
C ILE A 223 -1.39 3.07 20.13
N GLU A 224 -1.80 3.64 21.25
CA GLU A 224 -2.09 2.90 22.49
C GLU A 224 -3.31 1.99 22.35
N GLU A 225 -4.32 2.40 21.63
CA GLU A 225 -5.47 1.57 21.37
C GLU A 225 -5.13 0.40 20.46
N PHE A 226 -4.33 0.64 19.41
CA PHE A 226 -3.80 -0.43 18.57
C PHE A 226 -2.97 -1.42 19.41
N ASP A 227 -2.05 -0.92 20.24
CA ASP A 227 -1.20 -1.72 21.12
C ASP A 227 -2.03 -2.62 22.06
N ARG A 228 -2.99 -2.02 22.74
CA ARG A 228 -3.82 -2.71 23.73
C ARG A 228 -4.70 -3.81 23.13
N LYS A 229 -5.14 -3.67 21.87
CA LYS A 229 -6.17 -4.52 21.26
C LYS A 229 -5.62 -5.49 20.22
N ILE A 230 -4.57 -5.11 19.52
CA ILE A 230 -3.96 -5.88 18.44
C ILE A 230 -2.55 -6.32 18.82
N GLY A 231 -1.79 -5.41 19.45
CA GLY A 231 -0.37 -5.57 19.77
C GLY A 231 0.53 -4.89 18.75
N LEU A 232 1.48 -4.06 19.23
CA LEU A 232 2.37 -3.31 18.34
C LEU A 232 3.32 -4.19 17.54
N GLU A 233 3.63 -5.41 18.02
CA GLU A 233 4.41 -6.39 17.28
C GLU A 233 3.75 -6.81 15.96
N LYS A 234 2.43 -6.56 15.81
CA LYS A 234 1.68 -6.79 14.59
C LYS A 234 1.73 -5.61 13.63
N LEU A 235 2.09 -4.41 14.09
CA LEU A 235 2.29 -3.24 13.24
C LEU A 235 3.70 -3.29 12.64
N VAL A 236 3.84 -4.03 11.55
CA VAL A 236 5.14 -4.32 10.95
C VAL A 236 5.57 -3.29 9.89
N MET A 237 4.60 -2.53 9.35
CA MET A 237 4.82 -1.55 8.31
C MET A 237 4.14 -0.22 8.62
N ILE A 238 4.74 0.85 8.12
CA ILE A 238 4.14 2.18 8.04
C ILE A 238 4.36 2.69 6.62
N HIS A 239 3.29 3.03 5.90
CA HIS A 239 3.39 3.85 4.72
C HIS A 239 3.47 5.31 5.18
N TYR A 240 4.63 5.90 4.93
CA TYR A 240 4.95 7.24 5.43
C TYR A 240 4.77 8.27 4.33
N ASN A 241 3.58 8.82 4.25
CA ASN A 241 3.13 9.68 3.18
C ASN A 241 2.55 10.98 3.73
N ASP A 242 2.78 12.10 3.04
CA ASP A 242 1.99 13.30 3.24
C ASP A 242 0.72 13.25 2.37
N SER A 243 -0.29 14.06 2.67
CA SER A 243 -1.57 14.06 1.97
C SER A 243 -1.83 15.38 1.25
N LYS A 244 -2.34 15.30 0.01
CA LYS A 244 -2.93 16.45 -0.71
C LYS A 244 -4.36 16.74 -0.28
N ALA A 245 -5.00 15.76 0.34
CA ALA A 245 -6.41 15.82 0.69
C ALA A 245 -6.59 16.51 2.04
N ALA A 246 -7.71 17.19 2.23
CA ALA A 246 -8.06 17.81 3.50
C ALA A 246 -8.25 16.74 4.60
N HIS A 247 -8.04 17.13 5.84
CA HIS A 247 -8.28 16.32 7.04
C HIS A 247 -9.72 15.78 7.05
N GLY A 248 -9.89 14.50 7.35
CA GLY A 248 -11.19 13.83 7.41
C GLY A 248 -11.95 13.74 6.07
N SER A 249 -11.26 14.00 4.94
CA SER A 249 -11.91 14.03 3.61
C SER A 249 -12.25 12.66 3.05
N LYS A 250 -11.75 11.60 3.65
CA LYS A 250 -11.85 10.20 3.16
C LYS A 250 -11.26 9.99 1.77
N LEU A 251 -10.23 10.78 1.44
CA LEU A 251 -9.56 10.71 0.15
C LEU A 251 -8.12 10.24 0.33
N ASP A 252 -7.78 9.20 -0.38
CA ASP A 252 -6.41 8.74 -0.55
C ASP A 252 -5.72 9.56 -1.67
N ARG A 253 -4.84 10.49 -1.27
CA ARG A 253 -4.09 11.37 -2.17
C ARG A 253 -2.74 11.72 -1.58
N HIS A 254 -1.71 10.98 -1.96
CA HIS A 254 -0.35 11.22 -1.47
C HIS A 254 0.27 12.52 -1.99
N GLN A 255 1.13 13.10 -1.17
CA GLN A 255 1.95 14.27 -1.47
C GLN A 255 3.40 14.01 -1.07
N HIS A 256 4.30 14.85 -1.55
CA HIS A 256 5.70 14.88 -1.12
C HIS A 256 5.82 15.25 0.34
N ILE A 257 6.75 14.63 1.05
CA ILE A 257 6.96 14.79 2.49
C ILE A 257 7.08 16.27 2.91
N GLY A 258 6.21 16.70 3.81
CA GLY A 258 6.11 18.06 4.32
C GLY A 258 5.65 19.10 3.29
N GLY A 259 5.04 18.66 2.20
CA GLY A 259 4.44 19.52 1.19
C GLY A 259 2.93 19.41 1.08
N GLY A 260 2.31 18.63 1.94
CA GLY A 260 0.88 18.39 2.02
C GLY A 260 0.22 18.90 3.31
N GLU A 261 -0.97 18.41 3.55
CA GLU A 261 -1.85 18.85 4.64
C GLU A 261 -1.49 18.20 6.00
N VAL A 262 -0.92 16.99 6.03
CA VAL A 262 -0.36 16.40 7.27
C VAL A 262 0.78 17.28 7.77
N GLY A 263 1.62 17.68 6.84
CA GLY A 263 2.68 18.64 7.06
C GLY A 263 3.83 18.14 7.94
N ALA A 264 4.81 19.02 8.13
CA ALA A 264 6.03 18.67 8.83
C ALA A 264 5.83 18.25 10.30
N ARG A 265 4.84 18.84 11.02
CA ARG A 265 4.61 18.53 12.44
C ARG A 265 4.03 17.14 12.63
N GLY A 266 2.95 16.81 11.91
CA GLY A 266 2.30 15.51 12.02
C GLY A 266 3.24 14.37 11.58
N LEU A 267 3.94 14.58 10.46
CA LEU A 267 4.91 13.60 9.98
C LEU A 267 6.11 13.43 10.94
N ALA A 268 6.62 14.52 11.53
CA ALA A 268 7.69 14.43 12.53
C ALA A 268 7.24 13.69 13.80
N ALA A 269 6.01 13.92 14.25
CA ALA A 269 5.44 13.21 15.39
C ALA A 269 5.40 11.71 15.12
N LEU A 270 4.90 11.28 13.97
CA LEU A 270 4.79 9.87 13.59
C LEU A 270 6.17 9.19 13.47
N ILE A 271 7.11 9.80 12.71
CA ILE A 271 8.43 9.18 12.48
C ILE A 271 9.29 9.13 13.74
N SER A 272 9.07 10.04 14.70
CA SER A 272 9.84 10.09 15.95
C SER A 272 9.16 9.31 17.08
N HIS A 273 7.97 8.77 16.87
CA HIS A 273 7.22 8.10 17.93
C HIS A 273 7.96 6.87 18.45
N PRO A 274 8.28 6.77 19.77
CA PRO A 274 9.18 5.74 20.30
C PRO A 274 8.61 4.33 20.17
N LYS A 275 7.30 4.16 20.33
CA LYS A 275 6.62 2.87 20.20
C LYS A 275 6.61 2.32 18.76
N LEU A 276 6.88 3.15 17.75
CA LEU A 276 6.88 2.78 16.33
C LEU A 276 8.28 2.53 15.75
N ALA A 277 9.32 2.51 16.60
CA ALA A 277 10.71 2.37 16.18
C ALA A 277 11.02 1.03 15.49
N HIS A 278 10.25 0.00 15.77
CA HIS A 278 10.42 -1.35 15.23
C HIS A 278 9.82 -1.54 13.83
N ALA A 279 8.85 -0.71 13.44
CA ALA A 279 8.18 -0.85 12.16
C ALA A 279 9.07 -0.45 10.98
N ALA A 280 8.81 -1.06 9.82
CA ALA A 280 9.46 -0.70 8.57
C ALA A 280 8.64 0.41 7.87
N TYR A 281 9.30 1.54 7.57
CA TYR A 281 8.66 2.68 6.92
C TYR A 281 8.91 2.62 5.42
N TYR A 282 7.89 2.87 4.60
CA TYR A 282 8.01 2.96 3.15
C TYR A 282 7.33 4.22 2.63
N LEU A 283 8.04 4.93 1.76
CA LEU A 283 7.52 6.11 1.06
C LEU A 283 6.78 5.67 -0.20
N GLU A 284 5.56 6.15 -0.40
CA GLU A 284 4.76 5.99 -1.61
C GLU A 284 4.44 7.34 -2.24
N THR A 285 5.41 8.24 -2.21
CA THR A 285 5.26 9.61 -2.66
C THR A 285 5.10 9.70 -4.19
N PRO A 286 4.40 10.73 -4.71
CA PRO A 286 4.22 10.90 -6.15
C PRO A 286 5.55 11.09 -6.89
N GLY A 287 5.53 10.86 -8.21
CA GLY A 287 6.69 11.12 -9.06
C GLY A 287 7.83 10.13 -8.92
N MET A 288 7.47 8.87 -8.59
CA MET A 288 8.36 7.73 -8.67
C MET A 288 9.04 7.72 -10.06
N GLU A 289 10.38 7.60 -10.12
CA GLU A 289 11.20 7.72 -11.34
C GLU A 289 11.40 9.15 -11.88
N GLU A 290 10.76 10.16 -11.30
CA GLU A 290 10.90 11.55 -11.72
C GLU A 290 11.96 12.33 -10.91
N GLY A 291 12.67 11.65 -9.98
CA GLY A 291 13.74 12.25 -9.15
C GLY A 291 13.27 12.84 -7.83
N TRP A 292 12.01 12.66 -7.46
CA TRP A 292 11.46 13.09 -6.18
C TRP A 292 11.85 12.20 -5.01
N ASP A 293 12.16 10.91 -5.27
CA ASP A 293 12.44 9.91 -4.23
C ASP A 293 13.56 10.36 -3.28
N LYS A 294 14.67 10.86 -3.84
CA LYS A 294 15.80 11.37 -3.04
C LYS A 294 15.39 12.53 -2.13
N LEU A 295 14.63 13.49 -2.66
CA LEU A 295 14.15 14.63 -1.88
C LEU A 295 13.24 14.17 -0.74
N ASN A 296 12.33 13.23 -1.00
CA ASN A 296 11.42 12.72 0.03
C ASN A 296 12.16 11.95 1.13
N VAL A 297 13.15 11.13 0.78
CA VAL A 297 14.02 10.46 1.77
C VAL A 297 14.79 11.49 2.61
N GLU A 298 15.42 12.50 1.98
CA GLU A 298 16.16 13.56 2.70
C GLU A 298 15.24 14.37 3.65
N ARG A 299 14.01 14.68 3.21
CA ARG A 299 13.02 15.40 4.04
C ARG A 299 12.56 14.55 5.22
N THR A 300 12.34 13.26 5.00
CA THR A 300 12.00 12.32 6.10
C THR A 300 13.11 12.28 7.15
N ILE A 301 14.37 12.18 6.73
CA ILE A 301 15.51 12.20 7.63
C ILE A 301 15.57 13.53 8.43
N GLN A 302 15.34 14.68 7.77
CA GLN A 302 15.28 15.97 8.43
C GLN A 302 14.18 16.05 9.50
N LEU A 303 12.98 15.55 9.19
CA LEU A 303 11.86 15.50 10.15
C LEU A 303 12.18 14.60 11.34
N ALA A 304 12.74 13.45 11.12
CA ALA A 304 13.15 12.53 12.19
C ALA A 304 14.26 13.10 13.09
N GLN A 305 15.06 14.04 12.57
CA GLN A 305 16.05 14.81 13.33
C GLN A 305 15.48 16.05 14.02
N GLY A 306 14.16 16.24 13.97
CA GLY A 306 13.46 17.37 14.58
C GLY A 306 13.49 18.68 13.77
N ASN A 307 13.97 18.66 12.53
CA ASN A 307 13.96 19.84 11.67
C ASN A 307 12.58 20.00 11.00
N LEU A 308 11.71 20.80 11.60
CA LEU A 308 10.36 21.11 11.09
C LEU A 308 10.36 22.21 10.00
N LYS A 309 11.48 22.91 9.79
CA LYS A 309 11.60 24.00 8.81
C LYS A 309 12.13 23.47 7.48
N LEU A 310 11.32 22.68 6.81
CA LEU A 310 11.68 22.18 5.48
C LEU A 310 11.65 23.32 4.44
N LYS A 311 12.56 23.27 3.48
CA LYS A 311 12.53 24.21 2.34
C LYS A 311 11.24 23.95 1.51
N PRO A 312 10.65 24.98 0.87
CA PRO A 312 9.57 24.77 -0.07
C PRO A 312 9.90 23.70 -1.11
N LEU A 313 8.89 22.98 -1.57
CA LEU A 313 9.08 22.03 -2.67
C LEU A 313 9.54 22.78 -3.92
N PRO A 314 10.53 22.27 -4.65
CA PRO A 314 10.90 22.85 -5.94
C PRO A 314 9.76 22.69 -6.94
N ALA A 315 9.69 23.57 -7.92
CA ALA A 315 8.68 23.50 -8.99
C ALA A 315 8.84 22.27 -9.90
N GLU A 316 10.07 21.75 -9.98
CA GLU A 316 10.39 20.56 -10.77
C GLU A 316 11.25 19.62 -9.91
N ALA A 317 11.22 18.32 -10.22
CA ALA A 317 12.00 17.31 -9.50
C ALA A 317 13.50 17.62 -9.56
N PRO A 318 14.22 17.57 -8.43
CA PRO A 318 15.63 17.90 -8.41
C PRO A 318 16.46 16.83 -9.12
N GLY A 319 17.31 17.22 -10.05
CA GLY A 319 18.42 16.39 -10.54
C GLY A 319 18.13 15.41 -11.67
N VAL A 320 16.95 15.45 -12.30
CA VAL A 320 16.70 14.65 -13.52
C VAL A 320 16.87 15.51 -14.77
N PRO A 321 17.81 15.17 -15.67
CA PRO A 321 17.84 15.79 -16.99
C PRO A 321 16.50 15.51 -17.69
N LYS A 322 15.84 16.55 -18.21
CA LYS A 322 14.58 16.40 -18.96
C LYS A 322 14.73 15.30 -20.00
N PRO A 323 13.94 14.22 -19.96
CA PRO A 323 13.91 13.32 -21.10
C PRO A 323 13.41 14.11 -22.31
N ALA A 324 14.12 13.96 -23.42
CA ALA A 324 13.67 14.56 -24.68
C ALA A 324 12.21 14.20 -24.90
N LYS A 325 11.35 15.20 -25.13
CA LYS A 325 9.89 15.08 -25.22
C LYS A 325 9.48 13.94 -26.17
N LYS A 326 9.28 12.75 -25.66
CA LYS A 326 8.38 11.77 -26.28
C LYS A 326 7.03 12.00 -25.65
N ALA A 327 6.09 12.51 -26.45
CA ALA A 327 4.72 12.75 -26.03
C ALA A 327 4.09 11.44 -25.55
N VAL A 328 4.07 11.21 -24.26
CA VAL A 328 3.22 10.19 -23.63
C VAL A 328 1.86 10.83 -23.46
N LYS A 329 0.88 10.32 -24.20
CA LYS A 329 -0.52 10.71 -24.03
C LYS A 329 -0.93 10.42 -22.57
N PRO A 330 -1.58 11.35 -21.86
CA PRO A 330 -1.99 11.12 -20.48
C PRO A 330 -2.98 9.96 -20.44
N VAL A 331 -2.78 9.05 -19.51
CA VAL A 331 -3.71 7.96 -19.20
C VAL A 331 -4.92 8.56 -18.46
N ALA A 332 -5.81 9.20 -19.25
CA ALA A 332 -7.12 9.69 -18.80
C ALA A 332 -8.19 8.60 -18.92
N ALA A 333 -7.88 7.34 -18.56
CA ALA A 333 -8.77 6.20 -18.80
C ALA A 333 -9.56 5.74 -17.57
N ALA A 334 -9.13 6.05 -16.36
CA ALA A 334 -9.82 5.59 -15.16
C ALA A 334 -11.06 6.44 -14.79
N GLU A 335 -11.05 7.75 -15.08
CA GLU A 335 -12.21 8.60 -14.80
C GLU A 335 -13.36 8.47 -15.83
N LYS A 336 -13.08 8.05 -17.06
CA LYS A 336 -14.14 7.85 -18.08
C LYS A 336 -14.95 6.57 -17.83
N ALA A 337 -14.37 5.53 -17.25
CA ALA A 337 -15.10 4.30 -16.92
C ALA A 337 -16.14 4.50 -15.80
N ALA A 338 -15.87 5.40 -14.85
CA ALA A 338 -16.82 5.72 -13.78
C ALA A 338 -17.95 6.65 -14.24
N LYS A 339 -17.75 7.49 -15.28
CA LYS A 339 -18.79 8.38 -15.83
C LYS A 339 -19.71 7.69 -16.84
N SER A 340 -19.25 6.68 -17.58
CA SER A 340 -20.09 5.94 -18.52
C SER A 340 -21.11 5.02 -17.84
N ALA A 341 -20.86 4.58 -16.61
CA ALA A 341 -21.81 3.78 -15.82
C ALA A 341 -22.98 4.60 -15.21
N LYS A 342 -22.86 5.94 -15.17
CA LYS A 342 -23.94 6.82 -14.66
C LYS A 342 -24.93 7.30 -15.75
N SER A 343 -24.58 7.22 -17.03
CA SER A 343 -25.45 7.70 -18.12
C SER A 343 -26.40 6.62 -18.69
N ALA A 344 -26.24 5.36 -18.33
CA ALA A 344 -27.08 4.26 -18.83
C ALA A 344 -28.37 4.02 -18.03
N LYS A 345 -28.69 4.86 -17.02
CA LYS A 345 -29.87 4.65 -16.13
C LYS A 345 -31.00 5.68 -16.32
N ALA A 346 -31.06 6.39 -17.45
CA ALA A 346 -32.13 7.34 -17.74
C ALA A 346 -32.68 7.17 -19.17
N ALA A 347 -33.23 5.98 -19.47
CA ALA A 347 -34.09 5.83 -20.63
C ALA A 347 -35.40 5.11 -20.18
N LYS A 348 -36.47 5.88 -20.08
CA LYS A 348 -37.83 5.38 -19.83
C LYS A 348 -38.32 4.55 -21.04
N PRO A 349 -39.07 3.46 -20.86
CA PRO A 349 -39.67 2.76 -21.96
C PRO A 349 -40.94 3.50 -22.44
N ALA A 350 -41.00 3.82 -23.72
CA ALA A 350 -42.16 4.33 -24.39
C ALA A 350 -43.21 3.20 -24.59
N ALA A 351 -44.42 3.45 -24.15
CA ALA A 351 -45.56 2.57 -24.29
C ALA A 351 -45.94 2.43 -25.76
N LYS A 352 -45.98 1.20 -26.28
CA LYS A 352 -46.62 0.85 -27.54
C LYS A 352 -47.90 0.13 -27.24
N LYS A 353 -49.04 0.86 -27.43
CA LYS A 353 -50.37 0.30 -27.54
C LYS A 353 -50.46 -0.56 -28.81
N ALA A 354 -50.81 -1.80 -28.71
CA ALA A 354 -51.28 -2.58 -29.83
C ALA A 354 -52.60 -3.28 -29.44
N ARG A 355 -53.58 -3.08 -30.32
CA ARG A 355 -54.99 -3.45 -30.25
C ARG A 355 -55.18 -4.96 -30.18
N VAL A 356 -56.14 -5.31 -29.33
CA VAL A 356 -56.83 -6.61 -29.28
C VAL A 356 -57.71 -6.75 -30.51
N ALA A 357 -57.62 -7.88 -31.20
CA ALA A 357 -58.66 -8.39 -32.04
C ALA A 357 -58.99 -9.81 -31.63
N ALA A 358 -60.24 -9.97 -31.16
CA ALA A 358 -60.83 -11.22 -30.77
C ALA A 358 -61.11 -12.12 -31.99
N LYS A 359 -60.94 -13.44 -31.82
CA LYS A 359 -61.80 -14.42 -32.51
C LYS A 359 -62.03 -15.65 -31.63
N ARG A 360 -63.32 -15.88 -31.39
CA ARG A 360 -63.93 -17.05 -30.82
C ARG A 360 -63.77 -18.28 -31.73
N SER A 361 -63.71 -19.45 -31.16
CA SER A 361 -64.53 -20.63 -31.41
C SER A 361 -63.97 -21.80 -30.59
N VAL A 362 -64.71 -22.34 -29.67
CA VAL A 362 -65.75 -23.35 -29.67
C VAL A 362 -65.22 -24.76 -30.02
N LYS A 363 -65.32 -25.63 -29.00
CA LYS A 363 -65.85 -27.03 -28.91
C LYS A 363 -64.85 -28.13 -28.53
N ARG A 364 -65.19 -28.75 -27.37
CA ARG A 364 -65.32 -30.19 -27.08
C ARG A 364 -64.12 -31.09 -27.28
N ARG A 365 -63.66 -31.83 -26.30
CA ARG A 365 -64.23 -32.85 -25.39
C ARG A 365 -63.41 -33.00 -24.15
#